data_a251fb80aedb78f4469c4e828306185c
#
_entry.id   a251fb80aedb78f4469c4e828306185c
#
_cell.length_a   1.000
_cell.length_b   1.000
_cell.length_c   1.000
_cell.angle_alpha   90.00
_cell.angle_beta   90.00
_cell.angle_gamma   90.00
#
_symmetry.space_group_name_H-M   'P 1'
#
loop_
_entity.id
_entity.type
_entity.pdbx_description
1 polymer ?
#
loop_
_entity_poly.entity_id
_entity_poly.type
_entity_poly.pdbx_seq_one_letter_code
_entity_poly.pdbx_strand_id
1 'polypeptide(L)'
;VSETLAPAMLQFLQCKTFGNQKVPEGWIIVAAGNPPEYNKSVRDFDIVTLDRIKKIEVEENYDVWKEYAYRAQIHPAIRSYLELKKENFYKMETSVDGREFATARGWEDLSELIGVYEKLEKNVDREVIGQYLQYPKIAKDFANYLELYYKYQDQYQVEEILSGTIREEVCDKLQKLSLIHI
;
A
#
# COMPACT_ATOMS: atom_id res chain seq x y z
N VAL A 1 11.50 -6.17 -20.54
CA VAL A 1 11.33 -5.62 -21.90
C VAL A 1 11.19 -6.79 -22.85
N SER A 2 10.25 -6.72 -23.83
CA SER A 2 10.13 -7.74 -24.88
C SER A 2 11.46 -7.87 -25.64
N GLU A 3 11.85 -9.09 -26.04
CA GLU A 3 13.08 -9.34 -26.81
C GLU A 3 13.15 -8.52 -28.08
N THR A 4 12.02 -8.30 -28.74
CA THR A 4 11.93 -7.49 -29.96
C THR A 4 12.16 -6.01 -29.74
N LEU A 5 11.86 -5.50 -28.54
CA LEU A 5 12.02 -4.08 -28.19
C LEU A 5 13.34 -3.78 -27.48
N ALA A 6 14.03 -4.79 -26.98
CA ALA A 6 15.27 -4.61 -26.22
C ALA A 6 16.34 -3.81 -26.98
N PRO A 7 16.62 -4.06 -28.29
CA PRO A 7 17.59 -3.27 -29.05
C PRO A 7 17.19 -1.79 -29.18
N ALA A 8 15.90 -1.52 -29.43
CA ALA A 8 15.40 -0.14 -29.56
C ALA A 8 15.46 0.61 -28.22
N MET A 9 15.16 -0.07 -27.11
CA MET A 9 15.28 0.49 -25.77
C MET A 9 16.73 0.77 -25.40
N LEU A 10 17.66 -0.13 -25.76
CA LEU A 10 19.08 0.07 -25.54
C LEU A 10 19.58 1.30 -26.31
N GLN A 11 19.21 1.43 -27.58
CA GLN A 11 19.54 2.60 -28.39
C GLN A 11 18.97 3.90 -27.78
N PHE A 12 17.73 3.84 -27.28
CA PHE A 12 17.10 4.98 -26.61
C PHE A 12 17.88 5.41 -25.37
N LEU A 13 18.25 4.46 -24.51
CA LEU A 13 19.01 4.73 -23.29
C LEU A 13 20.41 5.27 -23.58
N GLN A 14 21.09 4.76 -24.63
CA GLN A 14 22.43 5.14 -24.97
C GLN A 14 22.54 6.44 -25.77
N CYS A 15 21.72 6.56 -26.81
CA CYS A 15 21.81 7.64 -27.77
C CYS A 15 20.80 8.78 -27.50
N LYS A 16 19.90 8.58 -26.53
CA LYS A 16 18.80 9.50 -26.27
C LYS A 16 17.96 9.79 -27.51
N THR A 17 17.78 8.77 -28.38
CA THR A 17 17.01 8.87 -29.61
C THR A 17 16.02 7.71 -29.70
N PHE A 18 14.79 7.98 -30.15
CA PHE A 18 13.79 6.99 -30.47
C PHE A 18 13.34 7.17 -31.91
N GLY A 19 13.75 6.26 -32.77
CA GLY A 19 13.61 6.46 -34.23
C GLY A 19 14.35 7.74 -34.68
N ASN A 20 13.63 8.64 -35.30
CA ASN A 20 14.14 9.93 -35.78
C ASN A 20 14.00 11.07 -34.75
N GLN A 21 13.48 10.78 -33.57
CA GLN A 21 13.26 11.78 -32.52
C GLN A 21 14.38 11.74 -31.50
N LYS A 22 14.92 12.90 -31.19
CA LYS A 22 15.95 13.07 -30.18
C LYS A 22 15.33 13.62 -28.88
N VAL A 23 15.73 13.06 -27.73
CA VAL A 23 15.34 13.62 -26.43
C VAL A 23 15.93 15.02 -26.30
N PRO A 24 15.14 16.03 -25.90
CA PRO A 24 15.63 17.39 -25.73
C PRO A 24 16.79 17.47 -24.71
N GLU A 25 17.62 18.47 -24.90
CA GLU A 25 18.75 18.70 -24.00
C GLU A 25 18.27 19.04 -22.58
N GLY A 26 18.98 18.54 -21.57
CA GLY A 26 18.61 18.72 -20.15
C GLY A 26 17.65 17.64 -19.59
N TRP A 27 17.11 16.76 -20.44
CA TRP A 27 16.25 15.68 -19.97
C TRP A 27 17.03 14.45 -19.52
N ILE A 28 16.53 13.83 -18.45
CA ILE A 28 17.04 12.56 -17.92
C ILE A 28 16.04 11.46 -18.25
N ILE A 29 16.52 10.34 -18.75
CA ILE A 29 15.69 9.16 -18.99
C ILE A 29 15.67 8.33 -17.71
N VAL A 30 14.48 8.07 -17.19
CA VAL A 30 14.27 7.20 -16.03
C VAL A 30 13.38 6.05 -16.46
N ALA A 31 13.79 4.82 -16.14
CA ALA A 31 13.00 3.62 -16.37
C ALA A 31 12.67 2.97 -15.03
N ALA A 32 11.41 2.61 -14.82
CA ALA A 32 10.98 1.83 -13.69
C ALA A 32 10.59 0.42 -14.15
N GLY A 33 10.92 -0.58 -13.36
CA GLY A 33 10.62 -1.98 -13.66
C GLY A 33 10.60 -2.82 -12.39
N ASN A 34 9.97 -3.98 -12.50
CA ASN A 34 9.98 -4.95 -11.41
C ASN A 34 11.14 -5.94 -11.62
N PRO A 35 11.75 -6.42 -10.54
CA PRO A 35 12.79 -7.43 -10.63
C PRO A 35 12.24 -8.77 -11.18
N PRO A 36 13.11 -9.64 -11.73
CA PRO A 36 12.71 -10.91 -12.37
C PRO A 36 11.90 -11.84 -11.48
N GLU A 37 12.07 -11.78 -10.16
CA GLU A 37 11.34 -12.58 -9.18
C GLU A 37 9.83 -12.32 -9.25
N TYR A 38 9.44 -11.09 -9.59
CA TYR A 38 8.04 -10.69 -9.71
C TYR A 38 7.45 -10.91 -11.10
N ASN A 39 8.31 -11.03 -12.11
CA ASN A 39 7.85 -11.23 -13.48
C ASN A 39 8.80 -12.13 -14.29
N LYS A 40 8.41 -13.38 -14.48
CA LYS A 40 9.17 -14.38 -15.23
C LYS A 40 9.45 -14.02 -16.69
N SER A 41 8.72 -13.04 -17.24
CA SER A 41 8.91 -12.55 -18.61
C SER A 41 9.96 -11.45 -18.71
N VAL A 42 10.52 -11.01 -17.59
CA VAL A 42 11.56 -9.98 -17.56
C VAL A 42 12.92 -10.68 -17.61
N ARG A 43 13.75 -10.29 -18.58
CA ARG A 43 15.16 -10.65 -18.59
C ARG A 43 15.97 -9.53 -17.95
N ASP A 44 17.03 -9.90 -17.27
CA ASP A 44 18.03 -8.96 -16.80
C ASP A 44 18.66 -8.23 -17.99
N PHE A 45 19.04 -6.99 -17.74
CA PHE A 45 19.87 -6.28 -18.69
C PHE A 45 21.25 -6.95 -18.77
N ASP A 46 21.80 -7.00 -19.96
CA ASP A 46 23.18 -7.44 -20.14
C ASP A 46 24.18 -6.49 -19.44
N ILE A 47 25.38 -6.99 -19.21
CA ILE A 47 26.44 -6.23 -18.53
C ILE A 47 26.75 -4.91 -19.25
N VAL A 48 26.65 -4.89 -20.58
CA VAL A 48 26.93 -3.70 -21.39
C VAL A 48 25.89 -2.61 -21.17
N THR A 49 24.65 -3.01 -20.96
CA THR A 49 23.55 -2.09 -20.62
C THR A 49 23.67 -1.61 -19.17
N LEU A 50 23.95 -2.52 -18.23
CA LEU A 50 24.10 -2.19 -16.82
C LEU A 50 25.23 -1.19 -16.55
N ASP A 51 26.33 -1.28 -17.31
CA ASP A 51 27.47 -0.34 -17.21
C ASP A 51 27.10 1.12 -17.58
N ARG A 52 26.01 1.31 -18.34
CA ARG A 52 25.55 2.62 -18.83
C ARG A 52 24.40 3.23 -18.07
N ILE A 53 23.81 2.51 -17.16
CA ILE A 53 22.69 2.95 -16.34
C ILE A 53 23.07 3.02 -14.86
N LYS A 54 22.38 3.84 -14.11
CA LYS A 54 22.46 3.81 -12.64
C LYS A 54 21.25 3.04 -12.12
N LYS A 55 21.49 1.83 -11.62
CA LYS A 55 20.46 1.03 -10.97
C LYS A 55 20.21 1.58 -9.58
N ILE A 56 18.97 1.85 -9.27
CA ILE A 56 18.49 2.22 -7.95
C ILE A 56 17.49 1.15 -7.53
N GLU A 57 17.77 0.47 -6.44
CA GLU A 57 16.85 -0.49 -5.84
C GLU A 57 15.93 0.24 -4.87
N VAL A 58 14.64 0.05 -5.03
CA VAL A 58 13.62 0.63 -4.17
C VAL A 58 13.02 -0.50 -3.35
N GLU A 59 13.17 -0.40 -2.05
CA GLU A 59 12.66 -1.37 -1.08
C GLU A 59 11.39 -0.83 -0.43
N GLU A 60 10.53 -1.75 -0.02
CA GLU A 60 9.38 -1.41 0.81
C GLU A 60 9.82 -0.99 2.22
N ASN A 61 9.30 0.12 2.70
CA ASN A 61 9.58 0.62 4.03
C ASN A 61 8.31 1.18 4.67
N TYR A 62 7.85 0.51 5.73
CA TYR A 62 6.63 0.91 6.43
C TYR A 62 6.74 2.31 7.05
N ASP A 63 7.86 2.66 7.67
CA ASP A 63 7.99 3.93 8.39
C ASP A 63 7.97 5.11 7.40
N VAL A 64 8.59 4.96 6.22
CA VAL A 64 8.50 5.95 5.13
C VAL A 64 7.07 6.01 4.57
N TRP A 65 6.43 4.86 4.35
CA TRP A 65 5.05 4.82 3.87
C TRP A 65 4.09 5.42 4.89
N LYS A 66 4.31 5.24 6.18
CA LYS A 66 3.51 5.84 7.25
C LYS A 66 3.46 7.36 7.14
N GLU A 67 4.58 8.03 6.88
CA GLU A 67 4.59 9.48 6.66
C GLU A 67 3.76 9.89 5.44
N TYR A 68 3.90 9.13 4.35
CA TYR A 68 3.06 9.30 3.16
C TYR A 68 1.58 9.09 3.49
N ALA A 69 1.23 8.02 4.21
CA ALA A 69 -0.14 7.67 4.57
C ALA A 69 -0.85 8.79 5.37
N TYR A 70 -0.13 9.50 6.22
CA TYR A 70 -0.68 10.67 6.92
C TYR A 70 -0.94 11.84 5.96
N ARG A 71 -0.02 12.13 5.04
CA ARG A 71 -0.18 13.22 4.05
C ARG A 71 -1.27 12.91 3.03
N ALA A 72 -1.34 11.68 2.57
CA ALA A 72 -2.34 11.20 1.62
C ALA A 72 -3.70 10.92 2.26
N GLN A 73 -3.82 11.12 3.58
CA GLN A 73 -5.05 10.87 4.34
C GLN A 73 -5.59 9.45 4.16
N ILE A 74 -4.70 8.46 4.14
CA ILE A 74 -5.10 7.05 4.16
C ILE A 74 -6.01 6.80 5.36
N HIS A 75 -7.04 6.00 5.16
CA HIS A 75 -8.10 5.76 6.13
C HIS A 75 -7.55 5.42 7.54
N PRO A 76 -8.08 6.06 8.61
CA PRO A 76 -7.53 5.91 9.95
C PRO A 76 -7.48 4.47 10.47
N ALA A 77 -8.48 3.64 10.12
CA ALA A 77 -8.49 2.22 10.49
C ALA A 77 -7.31 1.44 9.88
N ILE A 78 -6.92 1.75 8.63
CA ILE A 78 -5.76 1.13 7.99
C ILE A 78 -4.47 1.58 8.68
N ARG A 79 -4.33 2.87 8.94
CA ARG A 79 -3.14 3.41 9.62
C ARG A 79 -2.96 2.81 11.01
N SER A 80 -4.03 2.75 11.80
CA SER A 80 -3.98 2.19 13.15
C SER A 80 -3.76 0.66 13.14
N TYR A 81 -4.36 -0.06 12.21
CA TYR A 81 -4.10 -1.49 12.04
C TYR A 81 -2.64 -1.79 11.72
N LEU A 82 -2.07 -1.07 10.74
CA LEU A 82 -0.68 -1.26 10.34
C LEU A 82 0.33 -0.77 11.37
N GLU A 83 -0.05 0.16 12.23
CA GLU A 83 0.78 0.53 13.40
C GLU A 83 0.90 -0.64 14.40
N LEU A 84 -0.17 -1.39 14.58
CA LEU A 84 -0.19 -2.57 15.47
C LEU A 84 0.47 -3.80 14.83
N LYS A 85 0.39 -3.93 13.49
CA LYS A 85 0.83 -5.11 12.74
C LYS A 85 1.62 -4.70 11.50
N LYS A 86 2.79 -4.10 11.72
CA LYS A 86 3.66 -3.58 10.65
C LYS A 86 4.05 -4.65 9.63
N GLU A 87 4.17 -5.89 10.06
CA GLU A 87 4.49 -7.04 9.21
C GLU A 87 3.43 -7.33 8.14
N ASN A 88 2.24 -6.80 8.29
CA ASN A 88 1.14 -6.96 7.32
C ASN A 88 1.13 -5.86 6.25
N PHE A 89 2.01 -4.86 6.34
CA PHE A 89 2.12 -3.78 5.36
C PHE A 89 2.51 -4.30 3.97
N TYR A 90 3.55 -5.10 3.92
CA TYR A 90 4.02 -5.69 2.68
C TYR A 90 4.32 -7.17 2.92
N LYS A 91 3.60 -8.02 2.22
CA LYS A 91 3.79 -9.46 2.30
C LYS A 91 3.52 -10.10 0.96
N MET A 92 4.40 -11.00 0.55
CA MET A 92 4.27 -11.74 -0.69
C MET A 92 4.73 -13.17 -0.47
N GLU A 93 3.82 -14.11 -0.66
CA GLU A 93 4.10 -15.53 -0.52
C GLU A 93 3.56 -16.29 -1.75
N THR A 94 4.21 -17.39 -2.08
CA THR A 94 3.70 -18.31 -3.12
C THR A 94 3.14 -19.53 -2.41
N SER A 95 1.83 -19.72 -2.54
CA SER A 95 1.11 -20.89 -2.03
C SER A 95 0.83 -21.88 -3.16
N VAL A 96 0.24 -23.03 -2.81
CA VAL A 96 -0.20 -24.05 -3.79
C VAL A 96 -1.30 -23.49 -4.70
N ASP A 97 -2.13 -22.59 -4.17
CA ASP A 97 -3.27 -21.99 -4.87
C ASP A 97 -2.90 -20.73 -5.67
N GLY A 98 -1.63 -20.30 -5.61
CA GLY A 98 -1.15 -19.15 -6.33
C GLY A 98 -0.29 -18.21 -5.50
N ARG A 99 -0.19 -16.95 -5.94
CA ARG A 99 0.52 -15.91 -5.19
C ARG A 99 -0.43 -15.18 -4.27
N GLU A 100 -0.09 -15.15 -3.00
CA GLU A 100 -0.78 -14.37 -1.99
C GLU A 100 0.02 -13.11 -1.68
N PHE A 101 -0.63 -11.95 -1.66
CA PHE A 101 0.09 -10.70 -1.40
C PHE A 101 -0.76 -9.62 -0.74
N ALA A 102 -0.11 -8.80 0.06
CA ALA A 102 -0.57 -7.50 0.52
C ALA A 102 0.52 -6.48 0.18
N THR A 103 0.14 -5.34 -0.38
CA THR A 103 1.08 -4.32 -0.84
C THR A 103 0.63 -2.93 -0.44
N ALA A 104 1.54 -1.97 -0.44
CA ALA A 104 1.23 -0.56 -0.17
C ALA A 104 0.09 -0.04 -1.06
N ARG A 105 0.09 -0.39 -2.36
CA ARG A 105 -0.98 -0.04 -3.29
C ARG A 105 -2.32 -0.66 -2.90
N GLY A 106 -2.33 -1.95 -2.54
CA GLY A 106 -3.56 -2.62 -2.09
C GLY A 106 -4.18 -1.93 -0.86
N TRP A 107 -3.37 -1.47 0.08
CA TRP A 107 -3.83 -0.70 1.23
C TRP A 107 -4.37 0.68 0.86
N GLU A 108 -3.76 1.36 -0.10
CA GLU A 108 -4.20 2.66 -0.60
C GLU A 108 -5.53 2.56 -1.35
N ASP A 109 -5.62 1.64 -2.32
CA ASP A 109 -6.84 1.39 -3.07
C ASP A 109 -8.00 0.97 -2.13
N LEU A 110 -7.72 0.14 -1.12
CA LEU A 110 -8.70 -0.24 -0.10
C LEU A 110 -9.14 0.97 0.75
N SER A 111 -8.23 1.88 1.07
CA SER A 111 -8.54 3.12 1.78
C SER A 111 -9.55 3.98 1.02
N GLU A 112 -9.35 4.16 -0.28
CA GLU A 112 -10.28 4.90 -1.14
C GLU A 112 -11.66 4.22 -1.17
N LEU A 113 -11.67 2.89 -1.30
CA LEU A 113 -12.91 2.13 -1.29
C LEU A 113 -13.68 2.30 0.02
N ILE A 114 -13.02 2.15 1.17
CA ILE A 114 -13.64 2.32 2.48
C ILE A 114 -14.30 3.70 2.57
N GLY A 115 -13.58 4.76 2.18
CA GLY A 115 -14.14 6.12 2.19
C GLY A 115 -15.34 6.32 1.26
N VAL A 116 -15.43 5.56 0.15
CA VAL A 116 -16.62 5.56 -0.72
C VAL A 116 -17.78 4.81 -0.06
N TYR A 117 -17.51 3.66 0.56
CA TYR A 117 -18.54 2.87 1.25
C TYR A 117 -19.13 3.61 2.45
N GLU A 118 -18.31 4.33 3.21
CA GLU A 118 -18.77 5.21 4.29
C GLU A 118 -19.72 6.29 3.79
N LYS A 119 -19.38 6.98 2.70
CA LYS A 119 -20.28 7.98 2.09
C LYS A 119 -21.59 7.40 1.58
N LEU A 120 -21.61 6.13 1.24
CA LEU A 120 -22.80 5.40 0.78
C LEU A 120 -23.54 4.68 1.93
N GLU A 121 -23.08 4.84 3.17
CA GLU A 121 -23.59 4.15 4.35
C GLU A 121 -23.63 2.61 4.19
N LYS A 122 -22.60 2.06 3.53
CA LYS A 122 -22.44 0.63 3.28
C LYS A 122 -21.28 0.06 4.08
N ASN A 123 -21.44 -1.17 4.52
CA ASN A 123 -20.37 -1.91 5.19
C ASN A 123 -19.43 -2.55 4.18
N VAL A 124 -18.13 -2.50 4.48
CA VAL A 124 -17.08 -3.22 3.74
C VAL A 124 -16.93 -4.59 4.39
N ASP A 125 -17.22 -5.65 3.63
CA ASP A 125 -17.10 -7.00 4.10
C ASP A 125 -15.72 -7.63 3.77
N ARG A 126 -15.50 -8.86 4.26
CA ARG A 126 -14.27 -9.59 4.04
C ARG A 126 -14.01 -9.90 2.56
N GLU A 127 -15.03 -10.14 1.77
CA GLU A 127 -14.90 -10.50 0.35
C GLU A 127 -14.38 -9.29 -0.43
N VAL A 128 -14.94 -8.13 -0.15
CA VAL A 128 -14.49 -6.86 -0.73
C VAL A 128 -13.06 -6.56 -0.34
N ILE A 129 -12.69 -6.69 0.94
CA ILE A 129 -11.31 -6.50 1.40
C ILE A 129 -10.35 -7.47 0.68
N GLY A 130 -10.76 -8.71 0.49
CA GLY A 130 -9.97 -9.74 -0.21
C GLY A 130 -9.68 -9.44 -1.68
N GLN A 131 -10.44 -8.57 -2.32
CA GLN A 131 -10.16 -8.12 -3.69
C GLN A 131 -8.94 -7.20 -3.77
N TYR A 132 -8.64 -6.46 -2.70
CA TYR A 132 -7.52 -5.53 -2.60
C TYR A 132 -6.31 -6.15 -1.89
N LEU A 133 -6.57 -6.91 -0.83
CA LEU A 133 -5.56 -7.63 -0.08
C LEU A 133 -5.66 -9.12 -0.42
N GLN A 134 -4.95 -9.52 -1.48
CA GLN A 134 -4.97 -10.90 -1.97
C GLN A 134 -4.11 -11.85 -1.10
N TYR A 135 -4.10 -11.59 0.21
CA TYR A 135 -3.53 -12.44 1.25
C TYR A 135 -4.64 -12.78 2.26
N PRO A 136 -5.27 -13.96 2.16
CA PRO A 136 -6.52 -14.29 2.87
C PRO A 136 -6.47 -14.14 4.38
N LYS A 137 -5.30 -14.42 4.99
CA LYS A 137 -5.11 -14.26 6.44
C LYS A 137 -5.13 -12.79 6.84
N ILE A 138 -4.46 -11.93 6.07
CA ILE A 138 -4.40 -10.49 6.33
C ILE A 138 -5.77 -9.86 6.06
N ALA A 139 -6.43 -10.23 4.96
CA ALA A 139 -7.77 -9.74 4.64
C ALA A 139 -8.79 -10.07 5.74
N LYS A 140 -8.76 -11.32 6.24
CA LYS A 140 -9.62 -11.73 7.36
C LYS A 140 -9.32 -10.97 8.64
N ASP A 141 -8.05 -10.82 8.97
CA ASP A 141 -7.61 -10.16 10.19
C ASP A 141 -7.97 -8.67 10.16
N PHE A 142 -7.76 -8.01 9.03
CA PHE A 142 -8.15 -6.61 8.85
C PHE A 142 -9.68 -6.43 8.85
N ALA A 143 -10.46 -7.35 8.25
CA ALA A 143 -11.92 -7.29 8.30
C ALA A 143 -12.45 -7.31 9.73
N ASN A 144 -11.92 -8.21 10.56
CA ASN A 144 -12.27 -8.26 11.98
C ASN A 144 -11.87 -6.97 12.73
N TYR A 145 -10.69 -6.44 12.40
CA TYR A 145 -10.21 -5.18 12.98
C TYR A 145 -11.11 -4.01 12.59
N LEU A 146 -11.52 -3.91 11.33
CA LEU A 146 -12.38 -2.84 10.82
C LEU A 146 -13.76 -2.85 11.48
N GLU A 147 -14.34 -4.04 11.68
CA GLU A 147 -15.61 -4.20 12.42
C GLU A 147 -15.47 -3.69 13.86
N LEU A 148 -14.39 -4.06 14.56
CA LEU A 148 -14.11 -3.56 15.91
C LEU A 148 -13.85 -2.05 15.91
N TYR A 149 -13.15 -1.52 14.92
CA TYR A 149 -12.86 -0.10 14.79
C TYR A 149 -14.15 0.72 14.76
N TYR A 150 -15.10 0.37 13.91
CA TYR A 150 -16.40 1.06 13.85
C TYR A 150 -17.20 0.88 15.13
N LYS A 151 -17.26 -0.33 15.66
CA LYS A 151 -17.96 -0.59 16.92
C LYS A 151 -17.45 0.28 18.08
N TYR A 152 -16.14 0.44 18.18
CA TYR A 152 -15.55 1.28 19.21
C TYR A 152 -15.73 2.77 18.91
N GLN A 153 -15.67 3.17 17.66
CA GLN A 153 -15.93 4.54 17.25
C GLN A 153 -17.33 4.99 17.69
N ASP A 154 -18.34 4.17 17.45
CA ASP A 154 -19.72 4.42 17.87
C ASP A 154 -19.89 4.38 19.40
N GLN A 155 -19.28 3.40 20.06
CA GLN A 155 -19.43 3.23 21.52
C GLN A 155 -18.77 4.33 22.34
N TYR A 156 -17.66 4.89 21.85
CA TYR A 156 -16.90 5.93 22.54
C TYR A 156 -17.18 7.33 22.03
N GLN A 157 -18.06 7.49 21.04
CA GLN A 157 -18.42 8.80 20.48
C GLN A 157 -17.18 9.65 20.21
N VAL A 158 -16.22 9.07 19.47
CA VAL A 158 -14.89 9.67 19.25
C VAL A 158 -14.97 11.09 18.68
N GLU A 159 -15.97 11.38 17.86
CA GLU A 159 -16.23 12.73 17.32
C GLU A 159 -16.62 13.73 18.41
N GLU A 160 -17.43 13.31 19.39
CA GLU A 160 -17.78 14.15 20.53
C GLU A 160 -16.57 14.42 21.42
N ILE A 161 -15.68 13.43 21.57
CA ILE A 161 -14.38 13.60 22.27
C ILE A 161 -13.51 14.62 21.55
N LEU A 162 -13.37 14.50 20.24
CA LEU A 162 -12.54 15.39 19.42
C LEU A 162 -13.10 16.82 19.37
N SER A 163 -14.43 16.99 19.44
CA SER A 163 -15.10 18.28 19.50
C SER A 163 -15.12 18.92 20.90
N GLY A 164 -14.65 18.20 21.92
CA GLY A 164 -14.61 18.68 23.29
C GLY A 164 -15.97 18.60 24.04
N THR A 165 -16.96 17.90 23.47
CA THR A 165 -18.30 17.71 24.06
C THR A 165 -18.43 16.35 24.71
N ILE A 166 -17.49 15.98 25.58
CA ILE A 166 -17.44 14.66 26.22
C ILE A 166 -18.54 14.54 27.28
N ARG A 167 -19.36 13.48 27.22
CA ARG A 167 -20.24 13.11 28.33
C ARG A 167 -19.47 12.37 29.43
N GLU A 168 -19.81 12.62 30.70
CA GLU A 168 -19.17 11.97 31.86
C GLU A 168 -19.14 10.44 31.75
N GLU A 169 -20.20 9.80 31.23
CA GLU A 169 -20.30 8.36 31.03
C GLU A 169 -19.21 7.79 30.09
N VAL A 170 -18.74 8.56 29.13
CA VAL A 170 -17.68 8.16 28.20
C VAL A 170 -16.31 8.25 28.88
N CYS A 171 -16.09 9.26 29.71
CA CYS A 171 -14.89 9.39 30.53
C CYS A 171 -14.72 8.21 31.47
N ASP A 172 -15.78 7.74 32.11
CA ASP A 172 -15.76 6.59 33.02
C ASP A 172 -15.42 5.28 32.29
N LYS A 173 -15.90 5.11 31.05
CA LYS A 173 -15.55 3.94 30.21
C LYS A 173 -14.09 3.96 29.78
N LEU A 174 -13.57 5.12 29.40
CA LEU A 174 -12.16 5.28 29.02
C LEU A 174 -11.20 5.06 30.19
N GLN A 175 -11.57 5.52 31.40
CA GLN A 175 -10.78 5.25 32.62
C GLN A 175 -10.76 3.77 32.97
N LYS A 176 -11.86 3.06 32.83
CA LYS A 176 -11.93 1.60 33.05
C LYS A 176 -11.05 0.81 32.08
N LEU A 177 -10.98 1.23 30.81
CA LEU A 177 -10.08 0.59 29.82
C LEU A 177 -8.60 0.86 30.11
N SER A 178 -8.26 2.06 30.55
CA SER A 178 -6.91 2.41 30.98
C SER A 178 -6.41 1.56 32.15
N LEU A 179 -7.31 1.14 33.03
CA LEU A 179 -7.00 0.25 34.16
C LEU A 179 -6.85 -1.23 33.79
N ILE A 180 -7.34 -1.65 32.61
CA ILE A 180 -7.23 -3.03 32.13
C ILE A 180 -5.92 -3.27 31.36
N HIS A 181 -5.24 -2.23 30.93
CA HIS A 181 -3.99 -2.29 30.16
C HIS A 181 -2.73 -1.92 30.97
N ILE A 182 -2.82 -1.92 32.31
CA ILE A 182 -1.67 -1.84 33.20
C ILE A 182 -1.44 -3.28 33.79
#